data_f296fa30af180a53471d51ec25f4cfd7
#
_entry.id   f296fa30af180a53471d51ec25f4cfd7
#
_cell.length_a   1.000
_cell.length_b   1.000
_cell.length_c   1.000
_cell.angle_alpha   90.00
_cell.angle_beta   90.00
_cell.angle_gamma   90.00
#
_symmetry.space_group_name_H-M   'P 1'
#
loop_
_entity.id
_entity.type
_entity.pdbx_description
1 polymer ?
#
loop_
_entity_poly.entity_id
_entity_poly.type
_entity_poly.pdbx_seq_one_letter_code
_entity_poly.pdbx_strand_id
1 'polypeptide(L)'
;MIQVAPFDEFVHLHYFLFSCYVFVDKGFFVTFKSEDEMKAIMAKCGAENGDVILIVADKASTTLSVLGALRQTVAKKLDIIPQDKYNLLWVVEFPFFDWDEELGQYVAMHHPFTAPLEECLGYLETDKAKVRANAYDLVLNGIELASGSIRITNPDLQKRIFSLLGLSDEEAHEKFGFLTDAFKYGAPPHGGIGLGLDRLVMQMLRLETLRDCIAFPKVQNASEPMTECPALVDNDQLEMLGIGVVKEEE
;
A
#
# COMPACT_ATOMS: atom_id res chain seq x y z
N MET A 1 13.95 12.64 -4.20
CA MET A 1 13.07 13.40 -3.29
C MET A 1 12.48 14.55 -4.07
N ILE A 2 11.18 14.63 -4.15
CA ILE A 2 10.50 15.81 -4.65
C ILE A 2 10.20 16.68 -3.45
N GLN A 3 10.85 17.82 -3.36
CA GLN A 3 10.30 18.91 -2.58
C GLN A 3 9.20 19.51 -3.46
N VAL A 4 7.94 19.30 -3.11
CA VAL A 4 6.85 20.03 -3.73
C VAL A 4 6.95 21.44 -3.19
N ALA A 5 7.71 22.31 -3.87
CA ALA A 5 7.60 23.72 -3.63
C ALA A 5 6.14 24.13 -3.93
N PRO A 6 5.56 25.07 -3.17
CA PRO A 6 4.25 25.61 -3.48
C PRO A 6 4.20 26.06 -4.94
N PHE A 7 3.10 25.78 -5.62
CA PHE A 7 2.92 26.09 -7.04
C PHE A 7 3.21 27.56 -7.38
N ASP A 8 3.04 28.44 -6.40
CA ASP A 8 3.32 29.88 -6.50
C ASP A 8 4.81 30.19 -6.71
N GLU A 9 5.72 29.32 -6.25
CA GLU A 9 7.15 29.46 -6.53
C GLU A 9 7.51 29.03 -7.96
N PHE A 10 6.70 28.19 -8.61
CA PHE A 10 6.88 27.82 -10.03
C PHE A 10 6.47 28.96 -10.97
N VAL A 11 5.55 29.82 -10.58
CA VAL A 11 5.06 30.95 -11.42
C VAL A 11 6.10 32.05 -11.58
N HIS A 12 7.02 32.21 -10.63
CA HIS A 12 8.09 33.21 -10.72
C HIS A 12 9.28 32.80 -11.61
N LEU A 13 9.34 31.54 -12.06
CA LEU A 13 10.41 31.04 -12.93
C LEU A 13 10.12 31.17 -14.43
N HIS A 14 9.14 31.95 -14.82
CA HIS A 14 8.71 32.16 -16.21
C HIS A 14 9.75 32.92 -17.12
N TYR A 15 10.93 33.21 -16.60
CA TYR A 15 11.94 33.98 -17.37
C TYR A 15 13.23 33.25 -17.72
N PHE A 16 13.34 31.93 -17.44
CA PHE A 16 14.51 31.18 -17.90
C PHE A 16 14.07 29.98 -18.75
N LEU A 17 14.50 30.03 -19.99
CA LEU A 17 14.46 28.96 -20.96
C LEU A 17 14.93 27.63 -20.32
N PHE A 18 14.05 26.61 -20.33
CA PHE A 18 14.32 25.24 -19.90
C PHE A 18 14.68 25.05 -18.42
N SER A 19 13.67 24.88 -17.59
CA SER A 19 13.87 24.42 -16.21
C SER A 19 13.45 22.97 -16.09
N CYS A 20 14.42 22.06 -16.12
CA CYS A 20 14.22 20.69 -15.69
C CYS A 20 14.65 20.59 -14.23
N TYR A 21 13.71 20.28 -13.33
CA TYR A 21 14.00 20.10 -11.92
C TYR A 21 14.12 18.62 -11.61
N VAL A 22 15.31 18.19 -11.22
CA VAL A 22 15.56 16.88 -10.65
C VAL A 22 15.79 17.06 -9.17
N PHE A 23 14.91 16.49 -8.36
CA PHE A 23 15.08 16.48 -6.92
C PHE A 23 15.54 15.08 -6.47
N VAL A 24 16.68 15.03 -5.79
CA VAL A 24 17.22 13.81 -5.17
C VAL A 24 17.26 14.04 -3.66
N ASP A 25 17.01 13.02 -2.87
CA ASP A 25 17.08 13.09 -1.42
C ASP A 25 18.41 13.72 -0.95
N LYS A 26 18.34 14.72 -0.04
CA LYS A 26 19.45 15.52 0.49
C LYS A 26 19.92 16.71 -0.37
N GLY A 27 19.06 17.29 -1.21
CA GLY A 27 19.31 18.62 -1.76
C GLY A 27 20.34 18.71 -2.89
N PHE A 28 20.51 17.63 -3.64
CA PHE A 28 21.35 17.67 -4.85
C PHE A 28 20.50 18.06 -6.05
N PHE A 29 20.88 19.16 -6.71
CA PHE A 29 20.42 19.46 -8.04
C PHE A 29 21.19 18.58 -9.04
N VAL A 30 20.49 17.78 -9.83
CA VAL A 30 21.13 17.14 -10.99
C VAL A 30 21.19 18.20 -12.10
N THR A 31 22.35 18.73 -12.33
CA THR A 31 22.63 19.54 -13.52
C THR A 31 22.86 18.56 -14.66
N PHE A 32 22.05 18.64 -15.71
CA PHE A 32 22.33 17.92 -16.96
C PHE A 32 23.65 18.41 -17.55
N LYS A 33 24.51 17.48 -17.93
CA LYS A 33 25.86 17.80 -18.39
C LYS A 33 25.90 18.32 -19.84
N SER A 34 24.83 18.11 -20.61
CA SER A 34 24.79 18.53 -22.01
C SER A 34 23.36 18.88 -22.47
N GLU A 35 23.29 19.76 -23.46
CA GLU A 35 22.07 20.17 -24.16
C GLU A 35 21.42 18.97 -24.90
N ASP A 36 22.24 18.02 -25.34
CA ASP A 36 21.78 16.83 -26.05
C ASP A 36 21.04 15.83 -25.12
N GLU A 37 21.50 15.69 -23.85
CA GLU A 37 20.77 14.90 -22.84
C GLU A 37 19.40 15.49 -22.55
N MET A 38 19.31 16.81 -22.43
CA MET A 38 18.03 17.52 -22.22
C MET A 38 17.08 17.28 -23.39
N LYS A 39 17.55 17.44 -24.63
CA LYS A 39 16.76 17.18 -25.84
C LYS A 39 16.29 15.73 -25.91
N ALA A 40 17.15 14.79 -25.54
CA ALA A 40 16.79 13.37 -25.52
C ALA A 40 15.69 13.05 -24.49
N ILE A 41 15.75 13.66 -23.29
CA ILE A 41 14.71 13.51 -22.26
C ILE A 41 13.40 14.13 -22.73
N MET A 42 13.44 15.36 -23.26
CA MET A 42 12.26 16.03 -23.80
C MET A 42 11.60 15.20 -24.89
N ALA A 43 12.37 14.70 -25.85
CA ALA A 43 11.86 13.85 -26.93
C ALA A 43 11.22 12.56 -26.40
N LYS A 44 11.83 11.93 -25.37
CA LYS A 44 11.31 10.69 -24.77
C LYS A 44 10.02 10.92 -23.97
N CYS A 45 9.87 12.09 -23.36
CA CYS A 45 8.66 12.48 -22.62
C CYS A 45 7.59 13.09 -23.53
N GLY A 46 7.89 13.39 -24.78
CA GLY A 46 7.00 14.14 -25.67
C GLY A 46 6.76 15.58 -25.19
N ALA A 47 7.73 16.16 -24.47
CA ALA A 47 7.61 17.49 -23.90
C ALA A 47 7.95 18.59 -24.92
N GLU A 48 7.19 19.68 -24.86
CA GLU A 48 7.33 20.87 -25.69
C GLU A 48 7.81 22.08 -24.86
N ASN A 49 8.10 23.18 -25.55
CA ASN A 49 8.49 24.41 -24.89
C ASN A 49 7.35 24.93 -23.99
N GLY A 50 7.65 25.11 -22.71
CA GLY A 50 6.68 25.55 -21.69
C GLY A 50 6.20 24.41 -20.79
N ASP A 51 6.54 23.17 -21.10
CA ASP A 51 6.24 22.03 -20.24
C ASP A 51 7.24 21.91 -19.08
N VAL A 52 6.79 21.33 -17.99
CA VAL A 52 7.59 20.98 -16.82
C VAL A 52 7.73 19.47 -16.72
N ILE A 53 8.96 18.98 -16.70
CA ILE A 53 9.27 17.56 -16.47
C ILE A 53 9.70 17.40 -15.01
N LEU A 54 8.97 16.56 -14.27
CA LEU A 54 9.29 16.23 -12.89
C LEU A 54 9.93 14.84 -12.86
N ILE A 55 11.13 14.74 -12.29
CA ILE A 55 11.91 13.49 -12.24
C ILE A 55 12.13 13.11 -10.77
N VAL A 56 11.89 11.83 -10.45
CA VAL A 56 12.18 11.24 -9.14
C VAL A 56 13.23 10.16 -9.29
N ALA A 57 14.24 10.18 -8.44
CA ALA A 57 15.28 9.17 -8.38
C ALA A 57 15.59 8.80 -6.92
N ASP A 58 15.24 7.58 -6.55
CA ASP A 58 15.44 7.00 -5.20
C ASP A 58 15.34 5.46 -5.29
N LYS A 59 15.30 4.77 -4.14
CA LYS A 59 14.90 3.36 -4.07
C LYS A 59 13.55 3.17 -4.80
N ALA A 60 13.35 2.02 -5.42
CA ALA A 60 12.16 1.77 -6.26
C ALA A 60 10.84 2.04 -5.53
N SER A 61 10.69 1.60 -4.27
CA SER A 61 9.48 1.83 -3.46
C SER A 61 9.22 3.32 -3.23
N THR A 62 10.24 4.09 -2.83
CA THR A 62 10.14 5.53 -2.64
C THR A 62 9.78 6.25 -3.94
N THR A 63 10.46 5.89 -5.04
CA THR A 63 10.20 6.47 -6.36
C THR A 63 8.75 6.27 -6.80
N LEU A 64 8.22 5.05 -6.67
CA LEU A 64 6.84 4.73 -7.05
C LEU A 64 5.82 5.48 -6.19
N SER A 65 6.03 5.52 -4.87
CA SER A 65 5.15 6.24 -3.93
C SER A 65 5.11 7.73 -4.22
N VAL A 66 6.27 8.35 -4.42
CA VAL A 66 6.39 9.79 -4.70
C VAL A 66 5.77 10.13 -6.06
N LEU A 67 6.03 9.34 -7.12
CA LEU A 67 5.41 9.55 -8.43
C LEU A 67 3.88 9.39 -8.36
N GLY A 68 3.37 8.44 -7.59
CA GLY A 68 1.94 8.26 -7.36
C GLY A 68 1.29 9.47 -6.70
N ALA A 69 1.89 9.98 -5.61
CA ALA A 69 1.42 11.18 -4.92
C ALA A 69 1.52 12.44 -5.80
N LEU A 70 2.61 12.58 -6.54
CA LEU A 70 2.84 13.69 -7.45
C LEU A 70 1.78 13.75 -8.55
N ARG A 71 1.50 12.62 -9.20
CA ARG A 71 0.46 12.50 -10.23
C ARG A 71 -0.90 13.02 -9.74
N GLN A 72 -1.29 12.60 -8.54
CA GLN A 72 -2.56 13.03 -7.95
C GLN A 72 -2.55 14.53 -7.59
N THR A 73 -1.45 15.02 -7.00
CA THR A 73 -1.31 16.42 -6.60
C THR A 73 -1.37 17.35 -7.82
N VAL A 74 -0.64 17.02 -8.89
CA VAL A 74 -0.64 17.80 -10.13
C VAL A 74 -2.03 17.79 -10.77
N ALA A 75 -2.68 16.61 -10.88
CA ALA A 75 -4.01 16.50 -11.47
C ALA A 75 -5.07 17.31 -10.71
N LYS A 76 -5.02 17.31 -9.37
CA LYS A 76 -5.90 18.15 -8.54
C LYS A 76 -5.64 19.65 -8.74
N LYS A 77 -4.35 20.07 -8.73
CA LYS A 77 -3.98 21.47 -8.91
C LYS A 77 -4.38 22.03 -10.28
N LEU A 78 -4.31 21.20 -11.32
CA LEU A 78 -4.69 21.59 -12.68
C LEU A 78 -6.19 21.41 -12.96
N ASP A 79 -6.96 20.91 -11.98
CA ASP A 79 -8.41 20.63 -12.11
C ASP A 79 -8.77 19.80 -13.35
N ILE A 80 -7.91 18.80 -13.65
CA ILE A 80 -8.09 17.93 -14.83
C ILE A 80 -8.71 16.57 -14.50
N ILE A 81 -9.13 16.35 -13.25
CA ILE A 81 -9.78 15.10 -12.82
C ILE A 81 -11.28 15.16 -13.19
N PRO A 82 -11.76 14.32 -14.11
CA PRO A 82 -13.18 14.30 -14.45
C PRO A 82 -14.05 13.92 -13.26
N GLN A 83 -15.02 14.76 -12.92
CA GLN A 83 -15.90 14.56 -11.76
C GLN A 83 -17.06 13.62 -12.04
N ASP A 84 -17.38 13.36 -13.30
CA ASP A 84 -18.53 12.56 -13.77
C ASP A 84 -18.16 11.12 -14.15
N LYS A 85 -16.91 10.72 -13.98
CA LYS A 85 -16.42 9.39 -14.39
C LYS A 85 -16.13 8.48 -13.20
N TYR A 86 -16.42 7.19 -13.41
CA TYR A 86 -16.02 6.09 -12.55
C TYR A 86 -15.14 5.15 -13.36
N ASN A 87 -13.86 5.12 -13.04
CA ASN A 87 -12.86 4.25 -13.68
C ASN A 87 -12.42 3.15 -12.70
N LEU A 88 -12.70 1.93 -13.09
CA LEU A 88 -12.28 0.72 -12.34
C LEU A 88 -11.04 0.12 -12.99
N LEU A 89 -10.15 -0.40 -12.17
CA LEU A 89 -9.02 -1.23 -12.60
C LEU A 89 -8.71 -2.29 -11.55
N TRP A 90 -8.08 -3.38 -12.01
CA TRP A 90 -7.51 -4.39 -11.14
C TRP A 90 -6.02 -4.16 -10.98
N VAL A 91 -5.55 -4.25 -9.73
CA VAL A 91 -4.13 -4.42 -9.41
C VAL A 91 -3.92 -5.88 -9.06
N VAL A 92 -2.96 -6.52 -9.71
CA VAL A 92 -2.68 -7.96 -9.59
C VAL A 92 -1.18 -8.21 -9.49
N GLU A 93 -0.79 -9.46 -9.26
CA GLU A 93 0.62 -9.88 -9.23
C GLU A 93 1.44 -9.15 -8.15
N PHE A 94 0.85 -8.93 -7.00
CA PHE A 94 1.56 -8.38 -5.85
C PHE A 94 2.78 -9.24 -5.47
N PRO A 95 3.85 -8.65 -4.91
CA PRO A 95 4.89 -9.42 -4.25
C PRO A 95 4.25 -10.33 -3.18
N PHE A 96 4.73 -11.57 -3.11
CA PHE A 96 4.24 -12.51 -2.09
C PHE A 96 4.90 -12.26 -0.73
N PHE A 97 6.19 -11.94 -0.77
CA PHE A 97 7.00 -11.62 0.39
C PHE A 97 7.43 -10.16 0.33
N ASP A 98 7.54 -9.54 1.50
CA ASP A 98 8.18 -8.24 1.70
C ASP A 98 9.41 -8.40 2.58
N TRP A 99 10.40 -7.57 2.37
CA TRP A 99 11.60 -7.56 3.19
C TRP A 99 11.42 -6.58 4.34
N ASP A 100 11.39 -7.11 5.56
CA ASP A 100 11.35 -6.31 6.78
C ASP A 100 12.78 -5.92 7.17
N GLU A 101 13.10 -4.63 7.10
CA GLU A 101 14.42 -4.10 7.43
C GLU A 101 14.71 -4.20 8.95
N GLU A 102 13.68 -4.13 9.81
CA GLU A 102 13.84 -4.19 11.27
C GLU A 102 14.08 -5.62 11.74
N LEU A 103 13.34 -6.57 11.20
CA LEU A 103 13.48 -7.99 11.50
C LEU A 103 14.61 -8.66 10.71
N GLY A 104 15.09 -8.05 9.63
CA GLY A 104 16.13 -8.61 8.76
C GLY A 104 15.69 -9.91 8.06
N GLN A 105 14.40 -10.07 7.78
CA GLN A 105 13.84 -11.27 7.17
C GLN A 105 12.67 -10.97 6.23
N TYR A 106 12.32 -11.96 5.41
CA TYR A 106 11.10 -11.90 4.60
C TYR A 106 9.87 -12.21 5.46
N VAL A 107 8.86 -11.35 5.34
CA VAL A 107 7.53 -11.51 5.93
C VAL A 107 6.49 -11.68 4.84
N ALA A 108 5.29 -12.19 5.19
CA ALA A 108 4.19 -12.24 4.22
C ALA A 108 3.67 -10.83 3.96
N MET A 109 3.62 -10.41 2.70
CA MET A 109 3.08 -9.09 2.33
C MET A 109 1.56 -9.01 2.57
N HIS A 110 0.85 -10.14 2.40
CA HIS A 110 -0.57 -10.27 2.67
C HIS A 110 -0.78 -11.10 3.95
N HIS A 111 -1.32 -12.30 3.79
CA HIS A 111 -1.45 -13.25 4.91
C HIS A 111 -1.01 -14.64 4.46
N PRO A 112 -0.65 -15.55 5.39
CA PRO A 112 0.00 -16.82 5.06
C PRO A 112 -0.88 -17.82 4.31
N PHE A 113 -2.16 -17.55 4.14
CA PHE A 113 -3.11 -18.41 3.39
C PHE A 113 -3.32 -17.98 1.94
N THR A 114 -2.74 -16.85 1.51
CA THR A 114 -2.76 -16.42 0.11
C THR A 114 -1.95 -17.40 -0.74
N ALA A 115 -2.49 -17.83 -1.88
CA ALA A 115 -1.75 -18.68 -2.80
C ALA A 115 -0.69 -17.86 -3.56
N PRO A 116 0.53 -18.37 -3.72
CA PRO A 116 1.44 -17.86 -4.73
C PRO A 116 0.92 -18.19 -6.13
N LEU A 117 1.33 -17.43 -7.15
CA LEU A 117 1.10 -17.81 -8.54
C LEU A 117 1.84 -19.11 -8.86
N GLU A 118 1.21 -19.98 -9.63
CA GLU A 118 1.71 -21.33 -9.91
C GLU A 118 3.10 -21.31 -10.59
N GLU A 119 3.32 -20.39 -11.51
CA GLU A 119 4.59 -20.20 -12.19
C GLU A 119 5.72 -19.73 -11.27
N CYS A 120 5.39 -19.23 -10.08
CA CYS A 120 6.36 -18.76 -9.10
C CYS A 120 6.76 -19.80 -8.05
N LEU A 121 6.14 -20.99 -8.02
CA LEU A 121 6.38 -22.02 -7.00
C LEU A 121 7.84 -22.48 -6.95
N GLY A 122 8.55 -22.43 -8.07
CA GLY A 122 9.98 -22.79 -8.14
C GLY A 122 10.91 -21.75 -7.51
N TYR A 123 10.42 -20.55 -7.22
CA TYR A 123 11.23 -19.48 -6.61
C TYR A 123 11.08 -19.38 -5.08
N LEU A 124 10.16 -20.14 -4.49
CA LEU A 124 9.82 -20.03 -3.07
C LEU A 124 11.05 -20.12 -2.13
N GLU A 125 11.95 -21.05 -2.38
CA GLU A 125 13.17 -21.25 -1.61
C GLU A 125 14.41 -20.58 -2.19
N THR A 126 14.39 -20.27 -3.49
CA THR A 126 15.58 -19.80 -4.22
C THR A 126 15.63 -18.29 -4.43
N ASP A 127 14.48 -17.65 -4.63
CA ASP A 127 14.40 -16.21 -4.89
C ASP A 127 13.03 -15.65 -4.48
N LYS A 128 12.86 -15.41 -3.17
CA LYS A 128 11.59 -14.92 -2.59
C LYS A 128 11.11 -13.60 -3.23
N ALA A 129 12.01 -12.77 -3.71
CA ALA A 129 11.67 -11.49 -4.34
C ALA A 129 10.91 -11.65 -5.68
N LYS A 130 11.06 -12.80 -6.35
CA LYS A 130 10.35 -13.12 -7.61
C LYS A 130 8.99 -13.73 -7.39
N VAL A 131 8.66 -14.16 -6.19
CA VAL A 131 7.38 -14.80 -5.92
C VAL A 131 6.26 -13.77 -5.96
N ARG A 132 5.22 -14.03 -6.76
CA ARG A 132 4.03 -13.21 -6.86
C ARG A 132 2.86 -13.90 -6.20
N ALA A 133 2.02 -13.11 -5.53
CA ALA A 133 0.81 -13.56 -4.89
C ALA A 133 -0.36 -13.61 -5.88
N ASN A 134 -1.22 -14.61 -5.75
CA ASN A 134 -2.50 -14.64 -6.42
C ASN A 134 -3.52 -13.81 -5.60
N ALA A 135 -3.18 -12.53 -5.46
CA ALA A 135 -3.94 -11.50 -4.79
C ALA A 135 -4.34 -10.42 -5.79
N TYR A 136 -5.42 -9.74 -5.49
CA TYR A 136 -5.99 -8.74 -6.38
C TYR A 136 -6.72 -7.66 -5.59
N ASP A 137 -6.55 -6.40 -6.02
CA ASP A 137 -7.29 -5.26 -5.52
C ASP A 137 -8.12 -4.65 -6.64
N LEU A 138 -9.36 -4.32 -6.32
CA LEU A 138 -10.22 -3.50 -7.17
C LEU A 138 -10.06 -2.04 -6.78
N VAL A 139 -9.62 -1.23 -7.71
CA VAL A 139 -9.39 0.20 -7.51
C VAL A 139 -10.45 1.00 -8.28
N LEU A 140 -11.07 1.96 -7.61
CA LEU A 140 -12.00 2.91 -8.21
C LEU A 140 -11.44 4.33 -8.08
N ASN A 141 -11.22 5.01 -9.20
CA ASN A 141 -10.70 6.37 -9.26
C ASN A 141 -9.43 6.60 -8.43
N GLY A 142 -8.53 5.60 -8.40
CA GLY A 142 -7.28 5.69 -7.64
C GLY A 142 -7.38 5.31 -6.16
N ILE A 143 -8.55 4.89 -5.69
CA ILE A 143 -8.78 4.42 -4.31
C ILE A 143 -9.07 2.92 -4.34
N GLU A 144 -8.36 2.15 -3.54
CA GLU A 144 -8.66 0.73 -3.30
C GLU A 144 -10.06 0.58 -2.74
N LEU A 145 -10.93 -0.07 -3.51
CA LEU A 145 -12.32 -0.31 -3.14
C LEU A 145 -12.51 -1.68 -2.51
N ALA A 146 -11.81 -2.68 -3.01
CA ALA A 146 -11.89 -4.04 -2.51
C ALA A 146 -10.55 -4.76 -2.68
N SER A 147 -10.27 -5.70 -1.80
CA SER A 147 -9.09 -6.55 -1.82
C SER A 147 -9.45 -8.01 -1.65
N GLY A 148 -8.69 -8.90 -2.27
CA GLY A 148 -8.94 -10.32 -2.20
C GLY A 148 -7.77 -11.18 -2.63
N SER A 149 -7.92 -12.48 -2.45
CA SER A 149 -6.93 -13.45 -2.91
C SER A 149 -7.51 -14.83 -3.14
N ILE A 150 -6.85 -15.63 -3.97
CA ILE A 150 -7.04 -17.07 -4.02
C ILE A 150 -6.29 -17.73 -2.86
N ARG A 151 -6.89 -18.73 -2.25
CA ARG A 151 -6.37 -19.38 -1.05
C ARG A 151 -5.58 -20.65 -1.38
N ILE A 152 -4.59 -20.94 -0.53
CA ILE A 152 -3.88 -22.21 -0.56
C ILE A 152 -4.85 -23.30 -0.06
N THR A 153 -5.05 -24.34 -0.87
CA THR A 153 -5.85 -25.52 -0.50
C THR A 153 -5.01 -26.78 -0.37
N ASN A 154 -3.76 -26.74 -0.88
CA ASN A 154 -2.82 -27.84 -0.77
C ASN A 154 -2.09 -27.79 0.58
N PRO A 155 -2.22 -28.82 1.45
CA PRO A 155 -1.61 -28.84 2.79
C PRO A 155 -0.07 -28.77 2.75
N ASP A 156 0.55 -29.42 1.76
CA ASP A 156 2.03 -29.45 1.65
C ASP A 156 2.55 -28.06 1.27
N LEU A 157 1.87 -27.37 0.35
CA LEU A 157 2.22 -26.00 -0.01
C LEU A 157 2.01 -25.07 1.20
N GLN A 158 0.93 -25.21 1.95
CA GLN A 158 0.66 -24.40 3.14
C GLN A 158 1.76 -24.60 4.21
N LYS A 159 2.18 -25.83 4.44
CA LYS A 159 3.28 -26.14 5.37
C LYS A 159 4.59 -25.48 4.91
N ARG A 160 4.92 -25.55 3.60
CA ARG A 160 6.10 -24.88 3.03
C ARG A 160 6.05 -23.37 3.28
N ILE A 161 4.91 -22.74 3.05
CA ILE A 161 4.75 -21.28 3.27
C ILE A 161 4.96 -20.92 4.73
N PHE A 162 4.37 -21.67 5.69
CA PHE A 162 4.61 -21.42 7.11
C PHE A 162 6.10 -21.50 7.48
N SER A 163 6.78 -22.54 7.01
CA SER A 163 8.23 -22.70 7.23
C SER A 163 9.03 -21.57 6.64
N LEU A 164 8.68 -21.07 5.45
CA LEU A 164 9.36 -19.93 4.79
C LEU A 164 9.14 -18.60 5.52
N LEU A 165 8.06 -18.51 6.29
CA LEU A 165 7.74 -17.38 7.17
C LEU A 165 8.30 -17.53 8.59
N GLY A 166 9.09 -18.59 8.84
CA GLY A 166 9.75 -18.82 10.12
C GLY A 166 8.90 -19.46 11.21
N LEU A 167 7.72 -20.01 10.86
CA LEU A 167 6.88 -20.73 11.80
C LEU A 167 7.30 -22.21 11.85
N SER A 168 7.52 -22.73 13.06
CA SER A 168 7.66 -24.17 13.29
C SER A 168 6.32 -24.89 13.07
N ASP A 169 6.38 -26.22 12.92
CA ASP A 169 5.16 -27.04 12.76
C ASP A 169 4.24 -26.92 13.98
N GLU A 170 4.82 -26.83 15.19
CA GLU A 170 4.10 -26.67 16.44
C GLU A 170 3.42 -25.32 16.53
N GLU A 171 4.13 -24.22 16.22
CA GLU A 171 3.58 -22.87 16.24
C GLU A 171 2.47 -22.70 15.18
N ALA A 172 2.70 -23.26 13.99
CA ALA A 172 1.71 -23.24 12.93
C ALA A 172 0.43 -24.00 13.32
N HIS A 173 0.58 -25.14 14.00
CA HIS A 173 -0.57 -25.92 14.49
C HIS A 173 -1.29 -25.22 15.65
N GLU A 174 -0.55 -24.65 16.61
CA GLU A 174 -1.15 -23.91 17.72
C GLU A 174 -1.99 -22.71 17.21
N LYS A 175 -1.47 -21.96 16.24
CA LYS A 175 -2.14 -20.76 15.70
C LYS A 175 -3.25 -21.08 14.69
N PHE A 176 -3.04 -22.08 13.84
CA PHE A 176 -3.85 -22.30 12.63
C PHE A 176 -4.32 -23.76 12.49
N GLY A 177 -4.06 -24.63 13.46
CA GLY A 177 -4.43 -26.05 13.42
C GLY A 177 -5.91 -26.27 13.14
N PHE A 178 -6.78 -25.44 13.73
CA PHE A 178 -8.22 -25.50 13.51
C PHE A 178 -8.61 -25.41 12.02
N LEU A 179 -7.89 -24.60 11.24
CA LEU A 179 -8.14 -24.42 9.80
C LEU A 179 -7.42 -25.50 8.97
N THR A 180 -6.14 -25.74 9.23
CA THR A 180 -5.34 -26.70 8.46
C THR A 180 -5.82 -28.13 8.66
N ASP A 181 -6.31 -28.49 9.84
CA ASP A 181 -6.90 -29.79 10.12
C ASP A 181 -8.25 -29.95 9.42
N ALA A 182 -9.06 -28.90 9.37
CA ALA A 182 -10.32 -28.95 8.61
C ALA A 182 -10.05 -29.19 7.11
N PHE A 183 -8.97 -28.63 6.55
CA PHE A 183 -8.61 -28.82 5.15
C PHE A 183 -8.17 -30.26 4.81
N LYS A 184 -7.78 -31.08 5.80
CA LYS A 184 -7.50 -32.50 5.60
C LYS A 184 -8.73 -33.32 5.16
N TYR A 185 -9.91 -32.81 5.45
CA TYR A 185 -11.19 -33.43 5.01
C TYR A 185 -11.58 -33.02 3.58
N GLY A 186 -10.80 -32.15 2.95
CA GLY A 186 -10.97 -31.63 1.61
C GLY A 186 -11.40 -30.16 1.62
N ALA A 187 -10.58 -29.31 1.00
CA ALA A 187 -10.90 -27.91 0.76
C ALA A 187 -11.14 -27.71 -0.75
N PRO A 188 -12.29 -27.19 -1.18
CA PRO A 188 -12.48 -26.81 -2.58
C PRO A 188 -11.57 -25.63 -2.92
N PRO A 189 -11.16 -25.46 -4.18
CA PRO A 189 -10.55 -24.22 -4.62
C PRO A 189 -11.46 -23.06 -4.25
N HIS A 190 -10.92 -22.08 -3.55
CA HIS A 190 -11.67 -20.92 -3.08
C HIS A 190 -10.82 -19.66 -3.04
N GLY A 191 -11.50 -18.56 -3.04
CA GLY A 191 -10.97 -17.22 -2.87
C GLY A 191 -12.09 -16.32 -2.39
N GLY A 192 -11.79 -15.05 -2.27
CA GLY A 192 -12.78 -14.09 -1.84
C GLY A 192 -12.32 -12.66 -2.07
N ILE A 193 -13.27 -11.75 -1.90
CA ILE A 193 -13.03 -10.32 -2.00
C ILE A 193 -13.78 -9.62 -0.86
N GLY A 194 -13.10 -8.71 -0.18
CA GLY A 194 -13.68 -7.82 0.82
C GLY A 194 -13.93 -6.44 0.22
N LEU A 195 -15.19 -6.07 0.09
CA LEU A 195 -15.58 -4.75 -0.40
C LEU A 195 -15.64 -3.74 0.74
N GLY A 196 -14.92 -2.63 0.61
CA GLY A 196 -15.00 -1.48 1.51
C GLY A 196 -16.27 -0.67 1.27
N LEU A 197 -17.37 -1.00 1.98
CA LEU A 197 -18.66 -0.34 1.80
C LEU A 197 -18.57 1.17 2.02
N ASP A 198 -17.89 1.60 3.07
CA ASP A 198 -17.72 3.04 3.35
C ASP A 198 -16.94 3.75 2.24
N ARG A 199 -15.92 3.11 1.69
CA ARG A 199 -15.18 3.63 0.53
C ARG A 199 -16.06 3.74 -0.71
N LEU A 200 -16.94 2.75 -0.94
CA LEU A 200 -17.90 2.81 -2.04
C LEU A 200 -18.86 3.98 -1.87
N VAL A 201 -19.44 4.15 -0.69
CA VAL A 201 -20.36 5.26 -0.39
C VAL A 201 -19.65 6.61 -0.55
N MET A 202 -18.42 6.73 0.00
CA MET A 202 -17.60 7.93 -0.17
C MET A 202 -17.39 8.29 -1.64
N GLN A 203 -17.06 7.30 -2.47
CA GLN A 203 -16.86 7.50 -3.92
C GLN A 203 -18.16 7.88 -4.65
N MET A 204 -19.27 7.24 -4.31
CA MET A 204 -20.58 7.54 -4.91
C MET A 204 -21.04 8.96 -4.57
N LEU A 205 -20.79 9.41 -3.34
CA LEU A 205 -21.15 10.74 -2.86
C LEU A 205 -20.09 11.81 -3.18
N ARG A 206 -18.98 11.44 -3.77
CA ARG A 206 -17.85 12.34 -4.11
C ARG A 206 -17.28 13.06 -2.89
N LEU A 207 -17.24 12.38 -1.75
CA LEU A 207 -16.67 12.91 -0.52
C LEU A 207 -15.14 12.76 -0.53
N GLU A 208 -14.47 13.67 0.15
CA GLU A 208 -12.99 13.65 0.25
C GLU A 208 -12.49 12.73 1.35
N THR A 209 -13.31 12.44 2.35
CA THR A 209 -12.92 11.64 3.51
C THR A 209 -13.99 10.63 3.91
N LEU A 210 -13.57 9.45 4.35
CA LEU A 210 -14.44 8.42 4.92
C LEU A 210 -15.20 8.90 6.17
N ARG A 211 -14.66 9.87 6.89
CA ARG A 211 -15.30 10.39 8.10
C ARG A 211 -16.67 11.00 7.84
N ASP A 212 -16.90 11.46 6.63
CA ASP A 212 -18.18 12.09 6.24
C ASP A 212 -19.29 11.05 5.98
N CYS A 213 -18.94 9.77 5.83
CA CYS A 213 -19.92 8.68 5.63
C CYS A 213 -19.97 7.65 6.75
N ILE A 214 -19.23 7.83 7.85
CA ILE A 214 -19.20 6.92 8.99
C ILE A 214 -19.82 7.61 10.20
N ALA A 215 -20.77 6.94 10.85
CA ALA A 215 -21.26 7.39 12.13
C ALA A 215 -20.16 7.22 13.20
N PHE A 216 -19.98 8.22 14.04
CA PHE A 216 -18.97 8.23 15.12
C PHE A 216 -17.53 7.98 14.63
N PRO A 217 -17.02 8.78 13.69
CA PRO A 217 -15.69 8.56 13.14
C PRO A 217 -14.61 8.80 14.19
N LYS A 218 -13.59 7.94 14.18
CA LYS A 218 -12.39 8.11 15.01
C LYS A 218 -11.50 9.24 14.48
N VAL A 219 -10.91 10.00 15.40
CA VAL A 219 -9.90 11.02 15.10
C VAL A 219 -8.49 10.40 15.07
N GLN A 220 -7.48 11.22 14.79
CA GLN A 220 -6.11 10.78 14.56
C GLN A 220 -5.49 9.96 15.72
N ASN A 221 -5.84 10.30 16.96
CA ASN A 221 -5.39 9.56 18.15
C ASN A 221 -6.25 8.33 18.48
N ALA A 222 -7.04 7.85 17.53
CA ALA A 222 -7.98 6.75 17.65
C ALA A 222 -9.13 6.94 18.67
N SER A 223 -9.32 8.15 19.19
CA SER A 223 -10.50 8.45 20.04
C SER A 223 -11.73 8.77 19.17
N GLU A 224 -12.91 8.58 19.76
CA GLU A 224 -14.19 8.95 19.19
C GLU A 224 -14.82 10.01 20.08
N PRO A 225 -14.97 11.28 19.61
CA PRO A 225 -15.32 12.42 20.46
C PRO A 225 -16.75 12.41 20.97
N MET A 226 -17.69 11.73 20.29
CA MET A 226 -19.10 11.77 20.68
C MET A 226 -19.39 10.86 21.88
N THR A 227 -18.74 9.70 21.93
CA THR A 227 -18.89 8.74 23.03
C THR A 227 -17.74 8.82 24.04
N GLU A 228 -16.78 9.74 23.78
CA GLU A 228 -15.56 9.91 24.58
C GLU A 228 -14.72 8.61 24.72
N CYS A 229 -14.80 7.74 23.70
CA CYS A 229 -14.01 6.50 23.65
C CYS A 229 -12.56 6.75 23.16
N PRO A 230 -11.56 6.01 23.68
CA PRO A 230 -11.65 5.00 24.74
C PRO A 230 -11.81 5.63 26.13
N ALA A 231 -12.61 4.98 26.99
CA ALA A 231 -12.78 5.35 28.38
C ALA A 231 -12.04 4.37 29.30
N LEU A 232 -11.85 4.76 30.55
CA LEU A 232 -11.28 3.86 31.55
C LEU A 232 -12.26 2.69 31.82
N VAL A 233 -11.69 1.51 31.99
CA VAL A 233 -12.42 0.29 32.34
C VAL A 233 -12.47 0.21 33.87
N ASP A 234 -13.61 -0.19 34.42
CA ASP A 234 -13.76 -0.40 35.86
C ASP A 234 -12.85 -1.52 36.37
N ASN A 235 -12.25 -1.33 37.53
CA ASN A 235 -11.33 -2.30 38.12
C ASN A 235 -11.98 -3.67 38.33
N ASP A 236 -13.27 -3.71 38.74
CA ASP A 236 -14.00 -4.96 38.92
C ASP A 236 -14.08 -5.79 37.63
N GLN A 237 -14.17 -5.13 36.47
CA GLN A 237 -14.16 -5.82 35.18
C GLN A 237 -12.77 -6.36 34.84
N LEU A 238 -11.69 -5.63 35.17
CA LEU A 238 -10.32 -6.07 34.98
C LEU A 238 -10.02 -7.29 35.88
N GLU A 239 -10.43 -7.24 37.16
CA GLU A 239 -10.25 -8.33 38.10
C GLU A 239 -11.00 -9.59 37.67
N MET A 240 -12.26 -9.44 37.17
CA MET A 240 -13.05 -10.56 36.65
C MET A 240 -12.36 -11.26 35.48
N LEU A 241 -11.61 -10.52 34.65
CA LEU A 241 -10.86 -11.04 33.49
C LEU A 241 -9.45 -11.51 33.86
N GLY A 242 -9.01 -11.32 35.10
CA GLY A 242 -7.64 -11.59 35.53
C GLY A 242 -6.59 -10.71 34.85
N ILE A 243 -6.96 -9.48 34.48
CA ILE A 243 -6.12 -8.51 33.78
C ILE A 243 -5.71 -7.40 34.74
N GLY A 244 -4.45 -6.99 34.69
CA GLY A 244 -3.94 -5.83 35.45
C GLY A 244 -3.36 -4.78 34.53
N VAL A 245 -3.48 -3.50 34.91
CA VAL A 245 -2.78 -2.41 34.21
C VAL A 245 -1.35 -2.37 34.70
N VAL A 246 -0.38 -2.53 33.80
CA VAL A 246 1.03 -2.33 34.08
C VAL A 246 1.25 -0.81 34.22
N LYS A 247 1.68 -0.37 35.39
CA LYS A 247 2.12 1.02 35.58
C LYS A 247 3.53 1.14 35.03
N GLU A 248 3.75 2.05 34.09
CA GLU A 248 5.12 2.44 33.73
C GLU A 248 5.74 3.07 34.98
N GLU A 249 6.91 2.59 35.38
CA GLU A 249 7.71 3.23 36.43
C GLU A 249 8.25 4.55 35.82
N GLU A 250 7.93 5.69 36.47
CA GLU A 250 8.43 7.02 36.11
C GLU A 250 9.97 7.13 36.28
#